data_1280e7dbdccd25c4138da7ba6a917a99
#
_entry.id   1280e7dbdccd25c4138da7ba6a917a99
#
_cell.length_a   1.000
_cell.length_b   1.000
_cell.length_c   1.000
_cell.angle_alpha   90.00
_cell.angle_beta   90.00
_cell.angle_gamma   90.00
#
_symmetry.space_group_name_H-M   'P 1'
#
loop_
_entity.id
_entity.type
_entity.pdbx_description
1 polymer ?
#
loop_
_entity_poly.entity_id
_entity_poly.type
_entity_poly.pdbx_seq_one_letter_code
_entity_poly.pdbx_strand_id
1 'polypeptide(L)'
;MKLKQVVFWLVLTSLFLPAFVRADDEAKQPNILFAISDDQSYPHASAYGTRGILTPAFDRIAREGVLIHNAIAGSPGCAPSRATLLTGRYPWQNQHAGTHASSFPAALKVYPELLAAHGYQVGYTGKPWGPGRWEVTGRKQNPTGPPFSALKEKPPGGSISSTDYSGNFKQFLKQRSADQPFCFWFGAHEPHRAFEDGIGVRLGKELDSVDVP
;
A
#
# COMPACT_ATOMS: atom_id res chain seq x y z
N MET A 1 44.72 -55.19 -2.25
CA MET A 1 43.35 -54.66 -2.34
C MET A 1 42.77 -55.11 -3.70
N LYS A 2 41.69 -55.88 -3.68
CA LYS A 2 41.17 -56.51 -4.92
C LYS A 2 40.45 -55.45 -5.76
N LEU A 3 40.68 -55.44 -7.05
CA LEU A 3 40.12 -54.47 -8.03
C LEU A 3 38.59 -54.17 -7.83
N LYS A 4 37.82 -55.16 -7.40
CA LYS A 4 36.39 -55.01 -7.06
C LYS A 4 36.09 -54.04 -5.93
N GLN A 5 36.98 -53.87 -4.96
CA GLN A 5 36.78 -52.91 -3.83
C GLN A 5 37.06 -51.47 -4.27
N VAL A 6 38.00 -51.27 -5.19
CA VAL A 6 38.32 -49.93 -5.71
C VAL A 6 37.17 -49.41 -6.59
N VAL A 7 36.57 -50.27 -7.41
CA VAL A 7 35.39 -49.90 -8.23
C VAL A 7 34.17 -49.57 -7.37
N PHE A 8 33.96 -50.31 -6.28
CA PHE A 8 32.85 -50.04 -5.36
C PHE A 8 32.97 -48.65 -4.67
N TRP A 9 34.16 -48.26 -4.26
CA TRP A 9 34.41 -46.95 -3.65
C TRP A 9 34.33 -45.81 -4.67
N LEU A 10 34.72 -46.02 -5.91
CA LEU A 10 34.58 -45.03 -7.01
C LEU A 10 33.12 -44.79 -7.39
N VAL A 11 32.27 -45.80 -7.34
CA VAL A 11 30.82 -45.66 -7.62
C VAL A 11 30.09 -44.97 -6.45
N LEU A 12 30.54 -45.23 -5.19
CA LEU A 12 29.91 -44.59 -4.02
C LEU A 12 30.27 -43.09 -3.90
N THR A 13 31.47 -42.69 -4.38
CA THR A 13 31.86 -41.26 -4.37
C THR A 13 31.21 -40.46 -5.49
N SER A 14 30.79 -41.08 -6.57
CA SER A 14 30.10 -40.41 -7.67
C SER A 14 28.59 -40.12 -7.34
N LEU A 15 28.04 -40.81 -6.32
CA LEU A 15 26.65 -40.56 -5.88
C LEU A 15 26.49 -39.37 -4.92
N PHE A 16 27.61 -38.80 -4.43
CA PHE A 16 27.61 -37.62 -3.56
C PHE A 16 28.15 -36.34 -4.24
N LEU A 17 28.02 -36.21 -5.55
CA LEU A 17 28.16 -34.90 -6.17
C LEU A 17 26.96 -34.05 -5.68
N PRO A 18 27.21 -32.98 -4.90
CA PRO A 18 26.15 -32.09 -4.59
C PRO A 18 25.61 -31.57 -5.91
N ALA A 19 24.32 -31.78 -6.17
CA ALA A 19 23.63 -31.05 -7.20
C ALA A 19 23.82 -29.58 -6.83
N PHE A 20 24.73 -28.88 -7.48
CA PHE A 20 24.75 -27.43 -7.45
C PHE A 20 23.43 -27.02 -8.07
N VAL A 21 22.43 -26.84 -7.21
CA VAL A 21 21.25 -26.08 -7.55
C VAL A 21 21.82 -24.72 -7.93
N ARG A 22 21.84 -24.45 -9.22
CA ARG A 22 22.05 -23.11 -9.73
C ARG A 22 20.96 -22.26 -9.12
N ALA A 23 21.32 -21.49 -8.11
CA ALA A 23 20.53 -20.36 -7.65
C ALA A 23 20.72 -19.21 -8.66
N ASP A 24 20.36 -19.46 -9.92
CA ASP A 24 20.42 -18.49 -11.02
C ASP A 24 19.00 -18.17 -11.50
N ASP A 25 18.18 -17.76 -10.58
CA ASP A 25 17.14 -16.76 -10.79
C ASP A 25 17.23 -15.83 -9.58
N GLU A 26 18.02 -14.76 -9.69
CA GLU A 26 17.81 -13.62 -8.80
C GLU A 26 16.34 -13.26 -8.95
N ALA A 27 15.54 -13.64 -7.96
CA ALA A 27 14.11 -13.42 -7.99
C ALA A 27 13.89 -11.93 -8.24
N LYS A 28 13.40 -11.59 -9.43
CA LYS A 28 13.19 -10.20 -9.85
C LYS A 28 12.37 -9.51 -8.78
N GLN A 29 12.89 -8.45 -8.22
CA GLN A 29 12.20 -7.68 -7.18
C GLN A 29 10.83 -7.22 -7.69
N PRO A 30 9.71 -7.55 -7.00
CA PRO A 30 8.39 -7.23 -7.50
C PRO A 30 8.09 -5.73 -7.43
N ASN A 31 7.30 -5.23 -8.36
CA ASN A 31 6.70 -3.91 -8.23
C ASN A 31 5.59 -3.95 -7.17
N ILE A 32 5.49 -2.91 -6.36
CA ILE A 32 4.52 -2.79 -5.27
C ILE A 32 3.64 -1.58 -5.52
N LEU A 33 2.35 -1.81 -5.77
CA LEU A 33 1.33 -0.76 -5.76
C LEU A 33 0.46 -0.94 -4.52
N PHE A 34 0.62 -0.06 -3.55
CA PHE A 34 -0.19 -0.05 -2.34
C PHE A 34 -1.34 0.96 -2.52
N ALA A 35 -2.53 0.47 -2.84
CA ALA A 35 -3.73 1.28 -2.99
C ALA A 35 -4.55 1.26 -1.70
N ILE A 36 -4.89 2.44 -1.19
CA ILE A 36 -5.65 2.61 0.05
C ILE A 36 -6.74 3.66 -0.14
N SER A 37 -7.97 3.30 0.21
CA SER A 37 -9.08 4.24 0.38
C SER A 37 -9.01 4.92 1.75
N ASP A 38 -9.68 6.05 1.90
CA ASP A 38 -9.72 6.79 3.16
C ASP A 38 -11.12 6.74 3.77
N ASP A 39 -11.19 6.30 5.01
CA ASP A 39 -12.45 6.22 5.77
C ASP A 39 -13.52 5.29 5.15
N GLN A 40 -13.07 4.17 4.58
CA GLN A 40 -13.94 3.14 4.03
C GLN A 40 -14.13 2.00 5.03
N SER A 41 -15.37 1.78 5.44
CA SER A 41 -15.72 0.68 6.35
C SER A 41 -15.92 -0.63 5.58
N TYR A 42 -15.61 -1.74 6.25
CA TYR A 42 -16.06 -3.06 5.85
C TYR A 42 -17.60 -3.15 6.04
N PRO A 43 -18.38 -3.75 5.14
CA PRO A 43 -17.96 -4.47 3.92
C PRO A 43 -18.14 -3.66 2.61
N HIS A 44 -17.99 -2.34 2.61
CA HIS A 44 -18.39 -1.44 1.52
C HIS A 44 -17.54 -1.60 0.24
N ALA A 45 -17.54 -2.82 -0.30
CA ALA A 45 -17.07 -3.13 -1.64
C ALA A 45 -17.92 -4.27 -2.23
N SER A 46 -18.13 -4.30 -3.55
CA SER A 46 -18.95 -5.31 -4.21
C SER A 46 -18.42 -6.74 -4.05
N ALA A 47 -17.10 -6.93 -3.98
CA ALA A 47 -16.49 -8.24 -3.71
C ALA A 47 -16.86 -8.84 -2.36
N TYR A 48 -17.30 -8.03 -1.39
CA TYR A 48 -17.83 -8.49 -0.10
C TYR A 48 -19.35 -8.72 -0.11
N GLY A 49 -20.01 -8.57 -1.27
CA GLY A 49 -21.44 -8.78 -1.41
C GLY A 49 -22.31 -7.56 -1.12
N THR A 50 -21.71 -6.39 -0.87
CA THR A 50 -22.46 -5.15 -0.62
C THR A 50 -23.21 -4.73 -1.88
N ARG A 51 -24.54 -4.53 -1.75
CA ARG A 51 -25.40 -4.06 -2.84
C ARG A 51 -25.30 -2.54 -3.00
N GLY A 52 -25.51 -2.06 -4.23
CA GLY A 52 -25.53 -0.62 -4.54
C GLY A 52 -24.16 0.05 -4.63
N ILE A 53 -23.06 -0.67 -4.39
CA ILE A 53 -21.70 -0.20 -4.56
C ILE A 53 -21.01 -1.06 -5.61
N LEU A 54 -20.40 -0.42 -6.62
CA LEU A 54 -19.62 -1.11 -7.64
C LEU A 54 -18.14 -0.77 -7.49
N THR A 55 -17.31 -1.79 -7.25
CA THR A 55 -15.86 -1.65 -7.09
C THR A 55 -15.11 -2.56 -8.07
N PRO A 56 -15.26 -2.36 -9.40
CA PRO A 56 -14.82 -3.33 -10.41
C PRO A 56 -13.32 -3.61 -10.39
N ALA A 57 -12.49 -2.61 -10.08
CA ALA A 57 -11.04 -2.79 -9.97
C ALA A 57 -10.68 -3.64 -8.75
N PHE A 58 -11.31 -3.39 -7.59
CA PHE A 58 -11.13 -4.18 -6.38
C PHE A 58 -11.63 -5.62 -6.58
N ASP A 59 -12.79 -5.78 -7.20
CA ASP A 59 -13.38 -7.09 -7.51
C ASP A 59 -12.48 -7.94 -8.43
N ARG A 60 -11.83 -7.27 -9.39
CA ARG A 60 -10.83 -7.92 -10.25
C ARG A 60 -9.65 -8.44 -9.43
N ILE A 61 -9.07 -7.60 -8.56
CA ILE A 61 -7.96 -8.00 -7.68
C ILE A 61 -8.39 -9.14 -6.75
N ALA A 62 -9.61 -9.07 -6.21
CA ALA A 62 -10.17 -10.12 -5.35
C ALA A 62 -10.30 -11.47 -6.07
N ARG A 63 -10.66 -11.48 -7.36
CA ARG A 63 -10.75 -12.71 -8.17
C ARG A 63 -9.39 -13.26 -8.60
N GLU A 64 -8.44 -12.39 -8.89
CA GLU A 64 -7.12 -12.76 -9.43
C GLU A 64 -6.08 -12.99 -8.32
N GLY A 65 -6.38 -12.60 -7.08
CA GLY A 65 -5.49 -12.65 -5.93
C GLY A 65 -6.14 -13.26 -4.70
N VAL A 66 -5.93 -12.63 -3.55
CA VAL A 66 -6.45 -13.07 -2.25
C VAL A 66 -7.38 -12.01 -1.67
N LEU A 67 -8.64 -12.38 -1.39
CA LEU A 67 -9.59 -11.55 -0.66
C LEU A 67 -9.55 -11.88 0.83
N ILE A 68 -9.23 -10.87 1.66
CA ILE A 68 -9.13 -11.02 3.12
C ILE A 68 -10.40 -10.44 3.76
N HIS A 69 -11.17 -11.28 4.44
CA HIS A 69 -12.40 -10.85 5.13
C HIS A 69 -12.15 -10.25 6.52
N ASN A 70 -11.07 -10.65 7.19
CA ASN A 70 -10.76 -10.25 8.57
C ASN A 70 -9.48 -9.40 8.66
N ALA A 71 -9.38 -8.35 7.84
CA ALA A 71 -8.33 -7.35 7.96
C ALA A 71 -8.75 -6.28 8.96
N ILE A 72 -7.98 -6.12 10.03
CA ILE A 72 -8.30 -5.18 11.11
C ILE A 72 -7.31 -4.03 11.08
N ALA A 73 -7.81 -2.80 10.98
CA ALA A 73 -6.99 -1.61 11.11
C ALA A 73 -6.44 -1.48 12.53
N GLY A 74 -5.15 -1.17 12.66
CA GLY A 74 -4.51 -1.00 13.96
C GLY A 74 -5.07 0.18 14.78
N SER A 75 -5.73 1.11 14.11
CA SER A 75 -6.46 2.24 14.71
C SER A 75 -7.53 2.72 13.72
N PRO A 76 -8.70 3.18 14.18
CA PRO A 76 -9.72 3.73 13.28
C PRO A 76 -9.35 5.11 12.71
N GLY A 77 -8.44 5.85 13.33
CA GLY A 77 -8.02 7.18 12.84
C GLY A 77 -7.01 7.09 11.68
N CYS A 78 -7.13 7.99 10.67
CA CYS A 78 -6.30 7.95 9.47
C CYS A 78 -4.79 8.05 9.77
N ALA A 79 -4.30 9.02 10.54
CA ALA A 79 -2.88 9.18 10.82
C ALA A 79 -2.27 7.98 11.57
N PRO A 80 -2.85 7.50 12.71
CA PRO A 80 -2.31 6.35 13.42
C PRO A 80 -2.43 5.04 12.64
N SER A 81 -3.51 4.83 11.87
CA SER A 81 -3.64 3.67 10.97
C SER A 81 -2.54 3.66 9.91
N ARG A 82 -2.32 4.81 9.25
CA ARG A 82 -1.26 4.95 8.25
C ARG A 82 0.14 4.80 8.85
N ALA A 83 0.36 5.24 10.09
CA ALA A 83 1.62 5.00 10.80
C ALA A 83 1.85 3.51 11.06
N THR A 84 0.81 2.77 11.45
CA THR A 84 0.88 1.32 11.64
C THR A 84 1.27 0.60 10.35
N LEU A 85 0.66 0.97 9.22
CA LEU A 85 0.98 0.42 7.91
C LEU A 85 2.45 0.72 7.52
N LEU A 86 2.90 1.95 7.71
CA LEU A 86 4.24 2.39 7.31
C LEU A 86 5.36 1.76 8.14
N THR A 87 5.12 1.53 9.44
CA THR A 87 6.13 1.03 10.38
C THR A 87 6.05 -0.46 10.64
N GLY A 88 4.91 -1.11 10.35
CA GLY A 88 4.63 -2.48 10.77
C GLY A 88 4.48 -2.63 12.29
N ARG A 89 4.18 -1.54 13.01
CA ARG A 89 4.09 -1.50 14.48
C ARG A 89 2.67 -1.15 14.92
N TYR A 90 2.30 -1.59 16.10
CA TYR A 90 1.04 -1.17 16.72
C TYR A 90 1.06 0.32 17.10
N PRO A 91 -0.11 1.00 17.20
CA PRO A 91 -0.17 2.44 17.48
C PRO A 91 0.61 2.86 18.72
N TRP A 92 0.55 2.11 19.81
CA TRP A 92 1.28 2.40 21.06
C TRP A 92 2.81 2.28 20.94
N GLN A 93 3.33 1.62 19.91
CA GLN A 93 4.75 1.51 19.61
C GLN A 93 5.24 2.65 18.70
N ASN A 94 4.33 3.42 18.14
CA ASN A 94 4.62 4.50 17.18
C ASN A 94 4.76 5.88 17.85
N GLN A 95 4.85 5.93 19.19
CA GLN A 95 4.98 7.18 19.93
C GLN A 95 3.90 8.20 19.51
N HIS A 96 4.30 9.44 19.15
CA HIS A 96 3.36 10.47 18.71
C HIS A 96 2.59 10.09 17.43
N ALA A 97 3.22 9.34 16.50
CA ALA A 97 2.54 8.88 15.28
C ALA A 97 1.40 7.89 15.55
N GLY A 98 1.30 7.36 16.76
CA GLY A 98 0.20 6.50 17.21
C GLY A 98 -1.10 7.27 17.53
N THR A 99 -1.12 8.60 17.37
CA THR A 99 -2.29 9.46 17.61
C THR A 99 -2.63 10.30 16.39
N HIS A 100 -3.87 10.84 16.36
CA HIS A 100 -4.35 11.65 15.24
C HIS A 100 -3.77 13.07 15.27
N ALA A 101 -3.50 13.64 14.09
CA ALA A 101 -3.03 15.02 13.90
C ALA A 101 -1.76 15.37 14.71
N SER A 102 -0.90 14.41 14.96
CA SER A 102 0.31 14.55 15.77
C SER A 102 1.58 14.74 14.92
N SER A 103 2.73 14.32 15.40
CA SER A 103 3.99 14.32 14.67
C SER A 103 4.49 12.90 14.38
N PHE A 104 5.32 12.74 13.35
CA PHE A 104 5.91 11.44 13.02
C PHE A 104 7.40 11.43 13.41
N PRO A 105 7.79 10.71 14.47
CA PRO A 105 9.18 10.68 14.94
C PRO A 105 10.19 10.28 13.87
N ALA A 106 11.28 11.03 13.75
CA ALA A 106 12.32 10.78 12.75
C ALA A 106 13.01 9.41 12.95
N ALA A 107 13.08 8.93 14.18
CA ALA A 107 13.70 7.64 14.50
C ALA A 107 12.90 6.42 14.05
N LEU A 108 11.60 6.57 13.74
CA LEU A 108 10.78 5.47 13.27
C LEU A 108 11.14 5.11 11.82
N LYS A 109 11.63 3.90 11.63
CA LYS A 109 11.85 3.33 10.30
C LYS A 109 10.51 3.06 9.63
N VAL A 110 10.42 3.36 8.33
CA VAL A 110 9.24 3.11 7.50
C VAL A 110 9.63 2.30 6.27
N TYR A 111 8.73 1.41 5.80
CA TYR A 111 9.05 0.51 4.71
C TYR A 111 9.42 1.24 3.39
N PRO A 112 8.86 2.41 3.05
CA PRO A 112 9.27 3.11 1.83
C PRO A 112 10.76 3.51 1.86
N GLU A 113 11.27 3.97 3.01
CA GLU A 113 12.70 4.30 3.18
C GLU A 113 13.59 3.06 3.07
N LEU A 114 13.14 1.92 3.61
CA LEU A 114 13.87 0.65 3.50
C LEU A 114 13.91 0.17 2.05
N LEU A 115 12.79 0.22 1.33
CA LEU A 115 12.74 -0.15 -0.07
C LEU A 115 13.58 0.76 -0.95
N ALA A 116 13.56 2.08 -0.71
CA ALA A 116 14.42 3.04 -1.41
C ALA A 116 15.90 2.72 -1.22
N ALA A 117 16.32 2.33 0.00
CA ALA A 117 17.69 1.90 0.29
C ALA A 117 18.08 0.60 -0.45
N HIS A 118 17.09 -0.19 -0.90
CA HIS A 118 17.28 -1.41 -1.69
C HIS A 118 16.99 -1.21 -3.20
N GLY A 119 17.08 0.03 -3.69
CA GLY A 119 17.02 0.34 -5.12
C GLY A 119 15.61 0.56 -5.69
N TYR A 120 14.57 0.48 -4.88
CA TYR A 120 13.23 0.79 -5.35
C TYR A 120 13.05 2.28 -5.62
N GLN A 121 12.38 2.63 -6.71
CA GLN A 121 11.79 3.95 -6.85
C GLN A 121 10.53 4.03 -5.98
N VAL A 122 10.47 5.03 -5.10
CA VAL A 122 9.37 5.19 -4.15
C VAL A 122 8.64 6.51 -4.40
N GLY A 123 7.33 6.53 -4.22
CA GLY A 123 6.52 7.75 -4.32
C GLY A 123 5.09 7.54 -3.88
N TYR A 124 4.34 8.64 -3.80
CA TYR A 124 2.91 8.58 -3.50
C TYR A 124 2.10 9.60 -4.30
N THR A 125 0.79 9.34 -4.44
CA THR A 125 -0.19 10.33 -4.87
C THR A 125 -1.37 10.38 -3.90
N GLY A 126 -2.05 11.54 -3.86
CA GLY A 126 -3.20 11.77 -3.00
C GLY A 126 -2.83 11.90 -1.53
N LYS A 127 -3.49 11.15 -0.66
CA LYS A 127 -3.31 11.23 0.79
C LYS A 127 -2.18 10.33 1.29
N PRO A 128 -1.05 10.92 1.75
CA PRO A 128 0.06 10.17 2.35
C PRO A 128 -0.21 9.87 3.83
N TRP A 129 0.84 9.73 4.65
CA TRP A 129 0.68 9.81 6.09
C TRP A 129 0.19 11.21 6.49
N GLY A 130 -0.90 11.24 7.23
CA GLY A 130 -1.55 12.46 7.72
C GLY A 130 -2.97 12.18 8.22
N PRO A 131 -3.61 13.21 8.84
CA PRO A 131 -3.07 14.53 9.15
C PRO A 131 -2.02 14.51 10.24
N GLY A 132 -1.07 15.44 10.16
CA GLY A 132 0.02 15.57 11.12
C GLY A 132 1.20 16.35 10.56
N ARG A 133 2.22 16.58 11.39
CA ARG A 133 3.41 17.36 11.04
C ARG A 133 4.67 16.51 11.20
N TRP A 134 5.14 15.94 10.13
CA TRP A 134 6.38 15.16 10.10
C TRP A 134 7.63 16.07 10.09
N GLU A 135 7.51 17.29 9.58
CA GLU A 135 8.58 18.26 9.44
C GLU A 135 9.19 18.68 10.79
N VAL A 136 8.33 18.80 11.81
CA VAL A 136 8.77 19.25 13.16
C VAL A 136 9.70 18.26 13.87
N THR A 137 9.82 17.04 13.34
CA THR A 137 10.69 16.00 13.90
C THR A 137 12.04 15.89 13.20
N GLY A 138 12.30 16.77 12.22
CA GLY A 138 13.53 16.77 11.43
C GLY A 138 13.55 15.81 10.24
N ARG A 139 12.43 15.15 9.92
CA ARG A 139 12.29 14.40 8.66
C ARG A 139 12.42 15.34 7.47
N LYS A 140 13.01 14.83 6.38
CA LYS A 140 13.22 15.59 5.16
C LYS A 140 12.07 15.47 4.17
N GLN A 141 11.23 14.48 4.36
CA GLN A 141 10.04 14.20 3.54
C GLN A 141 8.97 13.47 4.34
N ASN A 142 7.75 13.44 3.80
CA ASN A 142 6.68 12.63 4.38
C ASN A 142 7.13 11.15 4.51
N PRO A 143 6.79 10.46 5.60
CA PRO A 143 7.18 9.05 5.78
C PRO A 143 6.67 8.11 4.68
N THR A 144 5.67 8.52 3.91
CA THR A 144 5.18 7.77 2.73
C THR A 144 6.11 7.89 1.51
N GLY A 145 7.00 8.89 1.47
CA GLY A 145 7.95 9.12 0.38
C GLY A 145 7.76 10.46 -0.35
N PRO A 146 8.35 10.63 -1.55
CA PRO A 146 8.18 11.81 -2.38
C PRO A 146 6.79 11.93 -3.00
N PRO A 147 6.22 13.15 -3.11
CA PRO A 147 4.90 13.37 -3.68
C PRO A 147 4.90 13.36 -5.22
N PHE A 148 3.88 12.73 -5.80
CA PHE A 148 3.48 12.83 -7.19
C PHE A 148 2.00 13.23 -7.23
N SER A 149 1.70 14.50 -6.96
CA SER A 149 0.33 15.01 -6.78
C SER A 149 0.09 16.35 -7.47
N ALA A 150 0.94 16.69 -8.47
CA ALA A 150 0.87 17.96 -9.18
C ALA A 150 -0.28 18.02 -10.18
N LEU A 151 -0.62 16.90 -10.83
CA LEU A 151 -1.72 16.84 -11.79
C LEU A 151 -3.06 16.87 -11.08
N LYS A 152 -3.96 17.68 -11.63
CA LYS A 152 -5.33 17.87 -11.15
C LYS A 152 -6.30 17.70 -12.29
N GLU A 153 -7.50 17.26 -11.97
CA GLU A 153 -8.62 17.14 -12.89
C GLU A 153 -9.89 17.76 -12.26
N LYS A 154 -10.88 18.02 -13.10
CA LYS A 154 -12.18 18.48 -12.61
C LYS A 154 -12.88 17.28 -11.95
N PRO A 155 -13.20 17.35 -10.65
CA PRO A 155 -13.88 16.24 -10.00
C PRO A 155 -15.32 16.10 -10.55
N PRO A 156 -15.85 14.86 -10.61
CA PRO A 156 -17.20 14.61 -11.12
C PRO A 156 -18.31 15.16 -10.18
N GLY A 157 -17.97 15.52 -8.95
CA GLY A 157 -18.92 16.07 -7.97
C GLY A 157 -18.24 16.68 -6.76
N GLY A 158 -19.01 17.32 -5.91
CA GLY A 158 -18.54 17.83 -4.62
C GLY A 158 -18.04 16.70 -3.73
N SER A 159 -17.12 17.02 -2.83
CA SER A 159 -16.46 16.05 -1.91
C SER A 159 -15.56 15.00 -2.56
N ILE A 160 -15.32 15.09 -3.87
CA ILE A 160 -14.34 14.28 -4.58
C ILE A 160 -13.09 15.11 -4.82
N SER A 161 -11.91 14.52 -4.57
CA SER A 161 -10.63 15.19 -4.78
C SER A 161 -10.43 15.57 -6.24
N SER A 162 -9.82 16.75 -6.48
CA SER A 162 -9.35 17.13 -7.80
C SER A 162 -8.03 16.45 -8.21
N THR A 163 -7.50 15.55 -7.42
CA THR A 163 -6.23 14.88 -7.73
C THR A 163 -6.41 13.91 -8.90
N ASP A 164 -5.68 14.14 -10.00
CA ASP A 164 -5.56 13.14 -11.05
C ASP A 164 -4.62 12.02 -10.60
N TYR A 165 -5.17 11.05 -9.89
CA TYR A 165 -4.41 9.93 -9.35
C TYR A 165 -3.70 9.12 -10.42
N SER A 166 -4.37 8.85 -11.53
CA SER A 166 -3.82 8.03 -12.60
C SER A 166 -2.74 8.75 -13.40
N GLY A 167 -2.94 10.04 -13.69
CA GLY A 167 -1.93 10.86 -14.34
C GLY A 167 -0.67 11.03 -13.50
N ASN A 168 -0.82 11.25 -12.20
CA ASN A 168 0.30 11.35 -11.28
C ASN A 168 1.07 10.01 -11.18
N PHE A 169 0.39 8.87 -11.14
CA PHE A 169 1.05 7.57 -11.18
C PHE A 169 1.78 7.33 -12.51
N LYS A 170 1.18 7.73 -13.64
CA LYS A 170 1.86 7.67 -14.95
C LYS A 170 3.12 8.54 -14.97
N GLN A 171 3.08 9.74 -14.36
CA GLN A 171 4.29 10.57 -14.24
C GLN A 171 5.38 9.89 -13.40
N PHE A 172 5.01 9.28 -12.28
CA PHE A 172 5.95 8.50 -11.48
C PHE A 172 6.59 7.37 -12.30
N LEU A 173 5.80 6.60 -13.04
CA LEU A 173 6.31 5.51 -13.87
C LEU A 173 7.25 5.98 -15.00
N LYS A 174 7.00 7.18 -15.57
CA LYS A 174 7.87 7.75 -16.60
C LYS A 174 9.25 8.16 -16.09
N GLN A 175 9.39 8.45 -14.81
CA GLN A 175 10.66 8.83 -14.18
C GLN A 175 11.49 7.59 -13.78
N ARG A 176 10.92 6.41 -13.86
CA ARG A 176 11.54 5.15 -13.48
C ARG A 176 12.41 4.61 -14.60
N SER A 177 13.59 4.08 -14.27
CA SER A 177 14.36 3.25 -15.18
C SER A 177 13.60 1.95 -15.49
N ALA A 178 13.74 1.41 -16.71
CA ALA A 178 12.93 0.29 -17.20
C ALA A 178 12.90 -0.92 -16.26
N ASP A 179 14.05 -1.29 -15.71
CA ASP A 179 14.21 -2.47 -14.84
C ASP A 179 14.19 -2.17 -13.34
N GLN A 180 14.08 -0.89 -12.96
CA GLN A 180 14.04 -0.50 -11.55
C GLN A 180 12.71 -0.91 -10.92
N PRO A 181 12.69 -1.66 -9.82
CA PRO A 181 11.46 -1.95 -9.10
C PRO A 181 10.88 -0.69 -8.47
N PHE A 182 9.56 -0.66 -8.29
CA PHE A 182 8.93 0.48 -7.64
C PHE A 182 8.05 0.06 -6.45
N CYS A 183 7.90 1.00 -5.53
CA CYS A 183 6.88 0.98 -4.50
C CYS A 183 6.11 2.29 -4.54
N PHE A 184 4.83 2.24 -4.87
CA PHE A 184 3.99 3.42 -4.99
C PHE A 184 2.79 3.35 -4.07
N TRP A 185 2.60 4.39 -3.28
CA TRP A 185 1.45 4.56 -2.41
C TRP A 185 0.36 5.36 -3.16
N PHE A 186 -0.71 4.68 -3.54
CA PHE A 186 -1.90 5.27 -4.14
C PHE A 186 -2.91 5.54 -3.03
N GLY A 187 -2.87 6.73 -2.45
CA GLY A 187 -3.75 7.13 -1.35
C GLY A 187 -4.95 7.92 -1.86
N ALA A 188 -6.07 7.24 -2.15
CA ALA A 188 -7.30 7.95 -2.44
C ALA A 188 -7.74 8.79 -1.24
N HIS A 189 -8.35 9.94 -1.50
CA HIS A 189 -9.04 10.71 -0.46
C HIS A 189 -10.45 10.16 -0.21
N GLU A 190 -10.99 9.47 -1.18
CA GLU A 190 -12.34 8.88 -1.16
C GLU A 190 -12.34 7.53 -0.40
N PRO A 191 -13.47 7.19 0.20
CA PRO A 191 -14.76 7.90 0.30
C PRO A 191 -14.85 8.92 1.46
N HIS A 192 -13.74 9.33 2.07
CA HIS A 192 -13.75 10.36 3.13
C HIS A 192 -14.42 11.65 2.64
N ARG A 193 -15.25 12.24 3.47
CA ARG A 193 -16.02 13.45 3.16
C ARG A 193 -16.11 14.34 4.40
N ALA A 194 -16.61 15.56 4.20
CA ALA A 194 -17.03 16.38 5.33
C ALA A 194 -18.21 15.71 6.05
N PHE A 195 -18.15 15.66 7.38
CA PHE A 195 -19.22 15.12 8.24
C PHE A 195 -20.11 16.29 8.69
N GLU A 196 -20.93 16.75 7.74
CA GLU A 196 -21.89 17.83 7.97
C GLU A 196 -23.30 17.26 7.94
N ASP A 197 -24.18 17.76 8.84
CA ASP A 197 -25.59 17.37 8.82
C ASP A 197 -26.24 17.69 7.47
N GLY A 198 -27.01 16.75 6.94
CA GLY A 198 -27.72 16.89 5.65
C GLY A 198 -26.82 16.94 4.41
N ILE A 199 -25.48 16.69 4.51
CA ILE A 199 -24.57 16.78 3.34
C ILE A 199 -24.99 15.80 2.23
N GLY A 200 -25.48 14.62 2.57
CA GLY A 200 -25.93 13.64 1.59
C GLY A 200 -27.06 14.17 0.73
N VAL A 201 -28.06 14.80 1.36
CA VAL A 201 -29.20 15.42 0.66
C VAL A 201 -28.74 16.59 -0.20
N ARG A 202 -27.86 17.46 0.32
CA ARG A 202 -27.29 18.57 -0.47
C ARG A 202 -26.50 18.11 -1.69
N LEU A 203 -25.94 16.88 -1.64
CA LEU A 203 -25.24 16.24 -2.75
C LEU A 203 -26.16 15.39 -3.64
N GLY A 204 -27.48 15.51 -3.49
CA GLY A 204 -28.47 14.87 -4.36
C GLY A 204 -28.84 13.44 -3.98
N LYS A 205 -28.60 13.03 -2.71
CA LYS A 205 -29.11 11.76 -2.21
C LYS A 205 -30.53 11.94 -1.68
N GLU A 206 -31.42 11.05 -2.08
CA GLU A 206 -32.78 10.98 -1.57
C GLU A 206 -32.78 10.09 -0.32
N LEU A 207 -33.37 10.59 0.78
CA LEU A 207 -33.40 9.86 2.05
C LEU A 207 -34.10 8.50 1.92
N ASP A 208 -35.17 8.45 1.15
CA ASP A 208 -35.97 7.25 0.94
C ASP A 208 -35.28 6.18 0.06
N SER A 209 -34.14 6.56 -0.58
CA SER A 209 -33.33 5.63 -1.38
C SER A 209 -32.22 4.95 -0.59
N VAL A 210 -32.09 5.30 0.70
CA VAL A 210 -31.05 4.74 1.58
C VAL A 210 -31.70 3.67 2.47
N ASP A 211 -31.38 2.42 2.17
CA ASP A 211 -31.73 1.29 3.03
C ASP A 211 -30.68 1.18 4.14
N VAL A 212 -31.09 1.49 5.37
CA VAL A 212 -30.23 1.41 6.55
C VAL A 212 -30.50 0.06 7.22
N PRO A 213 -29.48 -0.80 7.38
CA PRO A 213 -29.65 -2.10 8.03
C PRO A 213 -30.00 -2.01 9.50
#